data_a50f3e3df9fa8fd020ccdbc0f32dca87
#
_entry.id   a50f3e3df9fa8fd020ccdbc0f32dca87
#
_cell.length_a   1.000
_cell.length_b   1.000
_cell.length_c   1.000
_cell.angle_alpha   90.00
_cell.angle_beta   90.00
_cell.angle_gamma   90.00
#
_symmetry.space_group_name_H-M   'P 1'
#
loop_
_entity.id
_entity.type
_entity.pdbx_description
1 polymer ?
#
loop_
_entity_poly.entity_id
_entity_poly.type
_entity_poly.pdbx_seq_one_letter_code
_entity_poly.pdbx_strand_id
1 'polypeptide(L)'
;MMVSDSLYCTLWMLSFFGQYLGEDLQFSGPANGAVGGSVVFAPDNPPSTSLFTVQWHFGSTLILTAQSDSTTIVPTYSDRVSFDINTLALVLWNLRLEDSGIYRLTVVTSALDQHTGETSLQVFKNITNVRLIGPEELLIEGESSANISSKGTGNITSVQWMKDNSPLSPSNSIIFSSDNRSVSISPVQRSDSGEYQCTYRNPVSSETATLNLTINYGPEDVSIKAEDVVDLGVRVSLSCSANSEPAASFSWKINETDTNVTTDTFIIDETDFTHSGDYICTAWNSVTKRSASQKHALLVKEGGGGLTSGAIAGIVIGVLVAVAGICGLTVYLTKTKKM
;
A
#
# COMPACT_ATOMS: atom_id res chain seq x y z
N MET A 1 7.69 54.21 73.53
CA MET A 1 7.89 54.27 72.08
C MET A 1 9.18 53.54 71.77
N MET A 2 9.26 52.23 72.00
CA MET A 2 10.43 51.35 71.76
C MET A 2 9.94 49.94 71.59
N VAL A 3 9.20 49.66 70.49
CA VAL A 3 8.78 48.28 70.12
C VAL A 3 8.91 48.08 68.63
N SER A 4 9.45 49.02 67.84
CA SER A 4 9.46 48.97 66.36
C SER A 4 10.75 48.35 65.78
N ASP A 5 11.88 48.32 66.45
CA ASP A 5 13.14 47.95 65.79
C ASP A 5 13.49 46.47 65.90
N SER A 6 12.86 45.74 66.85
CA SER A 6 13.10 44.30 67.00
C SER A 6 12.27 43.43 65.95
N LEU A 7 11.16 43.94 65.46
CA LEU A 7 10.32 43.27 64.50
C LEU A 7 10.88 43.35 63.06
N TYR A 8 11.57 44.46 62.75
CA TYR A 8 12.21 44.59 61.42
C TYR A 8 13.47 43.74 61.27
N CYS A 9 14.24 43.54 62.38
CA CYS A 9 15.43 42.69 62.32
C CYS A 9 15.08 41.17 62.15
N THR A 10 13.99 40.73 62.76
CA THR A 10 13.50 39.32 62.59
C THR A 10 12.87 39.09 61.23
N LEU A 11 12.21 40.07 60.65
CA LEU A 11 11.69 39.97 59.26
C LEU A 11 12.80 40.00 58.22
N TRP A 12 13.89 40.71 58.43
CA TRP A 12 15.07 40.73 57.57
C TRP A 12 15.87 39.41 57.64
N MET A 13 15.94 38.75 58.80
CA MET A 13 16.61 37.47 58.95
C MET A 13 15.78 36.33 58.31
N LEU A 14 14.45 36.45 58.29
CA LEU A 14 13.58 35.46 57.62
C LEU A 14 13.57 35.59 56.09
N SER A 15 13.95 36.78 55.54
CA SER A 15 14.08 36.94 54.09
C SER A 15 15.42 36.46 53.52
N PHE A 16 16.41 36.16 54.36
CA PHE A 16 17.72 35.59 53.94
C PHE A 16 17.75 34.05 53.94
N PHE A 17 16.70 33.39 54.46
CA PHE A 17 16.44 31.97 54.15
C PHE A 17 15.57 31.83 52.89
N GLY A 18 15.82 32.66 51.87
CA GLY A 18 15.49 32.32 50.51
C GLY A 18 16.17 30.98 50.23
N GLN A 19 15.39 29.90 50.12
CA GLN A 19 15.88 28.66 49.60
C GLN A 19 16.60 28.98 48.30
N TYR A 20 17.93 28.85 48.28
CA TYR A 20 18.67 28.65 47.05
C TYR A 20 18.22 27.29 46.54
N LEU A 21 17.06 27.27 45.84
CA LEU A 21 16.68 26.17 44.99
C LEU A 21 17.70 26.17 43.88
N GLY A 22 18.63 25.26 43.91
CA GLY A 22 19.51 25.02 42.77
C GLY A 22 18.70 24.88 41.52
N GLU A 23 19.25 25.22 40.38
CA GLU A 23 18.58 25.03 39.08
C GLU A 23 18.22 23.56 38.93
N ASP A 24 16.94 23.25 38.60
CA ASP A 24 16.47 21.86 38.42
C ASP A 24 17.23 21.20 37.28
N LEU A 25 17.60 19.93 37.48
CA LEU A 25 18.22 19.12 36.42
C LEU A 25 17.19 18.80 35.35
N GLN A 26 17.53 19.07 34.10
CA GLN A 26 16.67 18.84 32.94
C GLN A 26 17.04 17.52 32.28
N PHE A 27 16.03 16.86 31.70
CA PHE A 27 16.19 15.67 30.91
C PHE A 27 15.46 15.84 29.57
N SER A 28 15.98 15.27 28.50
CA SER A 28 15.42 15.39 27.13
C SER A 28 14.00 14.78 26.95
N GLY A 29 13.33 14.36 28.02
CA GLY A 29 11.97 13.84 28.04
C GLY A 29 11.90 12.36 28.46
N PRO A 30 10.71 11.74 28.36
CA PRO A 30 10.51 10.35 28.73
C PRO A 30 11.28 9.40 27.80
N ALA A 31 11.92 8.39 28.39
CA ALA A 31 12.63 7.36 27.64
C ALA A 31 11.71 6.15 27.34
N ASN A 32 11.92 5.51 26.20
CA ASN A 32 11.29 4.25 25.84
C ASN A 32 12.34 3.18 25.66
N GLY A 33 12.11 2.00 26.22
CA GLY A 33 13.01 0.86 26.14
C GLY A 33 12.31 -0.42 25.74
N ALA A 34 13.02 -1.31 25.05
CA ALA A 34 12.55 -2.66 24.77
C ALA A 34 12.92 -3.61 25.92
N VAL A 35 12.08 -4.59 26.26
CA VAL A 35 12.44 -5.67 27.18
C VAL A 35 13.74 -6.34 26.73
N GLY A 36 14.69 -6.49 27.65
CA GLY A 36 16.04 -7.01 27.39
C GLY A 36 17.03 -6.00 26.80
N GLY A 37 16.57 -4.81 26.42
CA GLY A 37 17.40 -3.71 25.91
C GLY A 37 18.06 -2.89 27.03
N SER A 38 18.49 -1.67 26.68
CA SER A 38 19.12 -0.74 27.62
C SER A 38 18.61 0.68 27.42
N VAL A 39 18.76 1.52 28.45
CA VAL A 39 18.48 2.94 28.44
C VAL A 39 19.60 3.69 29.15
N VAL A 40 19.82 4.93 28.71
CA VAL A 40 20.74 5.87 29.36
C VAL A 40 19.94 7.06 29.82
N PHE A 41 20.05 7.42 31.08
CA PHE A 41 19.51 8.65 31.64
C PHE A 41 20.68 9.60 31.95
N ALA A 42 20.74 10.72 31.31
CA ALA A 42 21.74 11.77 31.58
C ALA A 42 21.03 13.13 31.64
N PRO A 43 21.33 13.97 32.62
CA PRO A 43 20.82 15.33 32.64
C PRO A 43 21.44 16.17 31.51
N ASP A 44 20.63 17.05 30.91
CA ASP A 44 21.07 17.93 29.82
C ASP A 44 21.95 19.10 30.37
N ASN A 45 21.81 19.46 31.69
CA ASN A 45 22.46 20.54 32.37
C ASN A 45 23.17 20.09 33.67
N PRO A 46 24.20 19.21 33.62
CA PRO A 46 24.89 18.76 34.81
C PRO A 46 25.60 19.95 35.49
N PRO A 47 25.63 20.03 36.84
CA PRO A 47 26.31 21.11 37.56
C PRO A 47 27.79 21.15 37.19
N SER A 48 28.34 22.38 37.03
CA SER A 48 29.75 22.58 36.71
C SER A 48 30.67 22.62 37.95
N THR A 49 30.08 22.59 39.16
CA THR A 49 30.78 22.61 40.44
C THR A 49 31.13 21.19 40.89
N SER A 50 32.14 21.07 41.78
CA SER A 50 32.52 19.79 42.36
C SER A 50 31.36 19.19 43.15
N LEU A 51 31.19 17.83 43.01
CA LEU A 51 30.07 17.10 43.58
C LEU A 51 30.43 16.59 44.97
N PHE A 52 29.50 16.70 45.91
CA PHE A 52 29.58 16.08 47.23
C PHE A 52 28.94 14.72 47.26
N THR A 53 27.68 14.61 46.76
CA THR A 53 26.98 13.31 46.64
C THR A 53 25.99 13.33 45.50
N VAL A 54 25.82 12.18 44.87
CA VAL A 54 24.86 11.91 43.80
C VAL A 54 24.00 10.71 44.16
N GLN A 55 22.70 10.79 43.98
CA GLN A 55 21.78 9.68 44.22
C GLN A 55 20.84 9.51 43.05
N TRP A 56 20.72 8.29 42.60
CA TRP A 56 19.67 7.86 41.68
C TRP A 56 18.62 7.02 42.40
N HIS A 57 17.35 7.34 42.18
CA HIS A 57 16.21 6.61 42.74
C HIS A 57 15.26 6.16 41.61
N PHE A 58 14.63 5.01 41.79
CA PHE A 58 13.47 4.54 41.06
C PHE A 58 12.25 4.60 41.98
N GLY A 59 11.32 5.52 41.72
CA GLY A 59 10.28 5.86 42.68
C GLY A 59 10.89 6.25 44.06
N SER A 60 10.60 5.49 45.10
CA SER A 60 11.17 5.65 46.42
C SER A 60 12.41 4.77 46.69
N THR A 61 12.78 3.90 45.75
CA THR A 61 13.89 2.94 45.97
C THR A 61 15.20 3.52 45.49
N LEU A 62 16.24 3.49 46.36
CA LEU A 62 17.58 3.89 45.96
C LEU A 62 18.17 2.87 44.95
N ILE A 63 18.77 3.37 43.89
CA ILE A 63 19.54 2.58 42.92
C ILE A 63 21.02 2.63 43.25
N LEU A 64 21.55 3.83 43.41
CA LEU A 64 22.95 4.04 43.76
C LEU A 64 23.17 5.36 44.53
N THR A 65 24.30 5.40 45.23
CA THR A 65 24.88 6.62 45.75
C THR A 65 26.32 6.72 45.27
N ALA A 66 26.74 7.90 44.81
CA ALA A 66 28.12 8.16 44.39
C ALA A 66 28.66 9.39 45.11
N GLN A 67 29.96 9.39 45.41
CA GLN A 67 30.77 10.48 45.89
C GLN A 67 32.02 10.58 45.01
N SER A 68 32.86 11.61 45.23
CA SER A 68 34.02 11.86 44.34
C SER A 68 34.87 10.60 44.04
N ASP A 69 35.05 9.72 45.04
CA ASP A 69 35.99 8.62 44.95
C ASP A 69 35.34 7.24 45.06
N SER A 70 34.01 7.18 45.20
CA SER A 70 33.32 5.89 45.41
C SER A 70 31.89 5.91 44.85
N THR A 71 31.50 4.83 44.21
CA THR A 71 30.12 4.58 43.79
C THR A 71 29.63 3.28 44.44
N THR A 72 28.51 3.35 45.14
CA THR A 72 27.85 2.22 45.75
C THR A 72 26.51 1.98 45.03
N ILE A 73 26.40 0.83 44.35
CA ILE A 73 25.17 0.38 43.69
C ILE A 73 24.47 -0.60 44.61
N VAL A 74 23.15 -0.44 44.77
CA VAL A 74 22.35 -1.36 45.59
C VAL A 74 22.38 -2.77 44.95
N PRO A 75 22.53 -3.88 45.77
CA PRO A 75 22.74 -5.22 45.24
C PRO A 75 21.70 -5.69 44.20
N THR A 76 20.45 -5.23 44.28
CA THR A 76 19.37 -5.56 43.33
C THR A 76 19.60 -4.99 41.92
N TYR A 77 20.51 -4.03 41.78
CA TYR A 77 20.85 -3.36 40.53
C TYR A 77 22.29 -3.60 40.06
N SER A 78 23.14 -4.28 40.89
CA SER A 78 24.58 -4.44 40.67
C SER A 78 24.94 -5.01 39.29
N ASP A 79 24.12 -5.96 38.80
CA ASP A 79 24.36 -6.68 37.52
C ASP A 79 23.80 -6.00 36.28
N ARG A 80 23.10 -4.86 36.44
CA ARG A 80 22.38 -4.24 35.33
C ARG A 80 22.38 -2.71 35.33
N VAL A 81 23.24 -2.11 36.16
CA VAL A 81 23.41 -0.66 36.24
C VAL A 81 24.90 -0.30 36.19
N SER A 82 25.23 0.73 35.43
CA SER A 82 26.48 1.47 35.55
C SER A 82 26.21 2.97 35.64
N PHE A 83 27.16 3.68 36.21
CA PHE A 83 27.07 5.10 36.43
C PHE A 83 28.37 5.77 36.07
N ASP A 84 28.29 6.92 35.40
CA ASP A 84 29.41 7.80 35.12
C ASP A 84 29.27 9.09 35.91
N ILE A 85 30.20 9.34 36.84
CA ILE A 85 30.21 10.50 37.73
C ILE A 85 30.42 11.82 36.98
N ASN A 86 31.09 11.81 35.81
CA ASN A 86 31.40 13.01 35.06
C ASN A 86 30.20 13.54 34.27
N THR A 87 29.37 12.62 33.75
CA THR A 87 28.17 12.95 32.97
C THR A 87 26.89 12.81 33.79
N LEU A 88 26.97 12.25 34.99
CA LEU A 88 25.86 11.86 35.85
C LEU A 88 24.93 10.81 35.19
N ALA A 89 25.40 10.17 34.14
CA ALA A 89 24.63 9.23 33.36
C ALA A 89 24.46 7.91 34.09
N LEU A 90 23.20 7.49 34.23
CA LEU A 90 22.80 6.14 34.66
C LEU A 90 22.49 5.31 33.43
N VAL A 91 23.17 4.20 33.24
CA VAL A 91 22.84 3.18 32.23
C VAL A 91 22.16 2.00 32.92
N LEU A 92 20.97 1.65 32.46
CA LEU A 92 20.22 0.48 32.90
C LEU A 92 20.06 -0.46 31.73
N TRP A 93 20.55 -1.70 31.83
CA TRP A 93 20.42 -2.72 30.81
C TRP A 93 19.58 -3.92 31.28
N ASN A 94 19.30 -4.83 30.34
CA ASN A 94 18.41 -5.97 30.57
C ASN A 94 17.05 -5.54 31.13
N LEU A 95 16.44 -4.55 30.42
CA LEU A 95 15.20 -3.91 30.82
C LEU A 95 14.06 -4.90 30.98
N ARG A 96 13.24 -4.71 32.02
CA ARG A 96 12.06 -5.48 32.36
C ARG A 96 10.84 -4.56 32.37
N LEU A 97 9.63 -5.11 32.23
CA LEU A 97 8.41 -4.28 32.28
C LEU A 97 8.26 -3.52 33.61
N GLU A 98 8.74 -4.12 34.70
CA GLU A 98 8.76 -3.54 36.06
C GLU A 98 9.71 -2.34 36.23
N ASP A 99 10.62 -2.10 35.27
CA ASP A 99 11.48 -0.91 35.28
C ASP A 99 10.75 0.34 34.77
N SER A 100 9.52 0.20 34.28
CA SER A 100 8.71 1.36 33.88
C SER A 100 8.33 2.18 35.11
N GLY A 101 8.60 3.51 35.04
CA GLY A 101 8.29 4.41 36.16
C GLY A 101 9.16 5.66 36.14
N ILE A 102 9.19 6.36 37.29
CA ILE A 102 9.89 7.62 37.46
C ILE A 102 11.27 7.37 38.05
N TYR A 103 12.28 7.93 37.42
CA TYR A 103 13.68 7.96 37.87
C TYR A 103 14.03 9.38 38.30
N ARG A 104 14.58 9.50 39.53
CA ARG A 104 14.97 10.80 40.11
C ARG A 104 16.46 10.82 40.35
N LEU A 105 17.10 11.87 39.85
CA LEU A 105 18.47 12.22 40.16
C LEU A 105 18.48 13.32 41.21
N THR A 106 19.26 13.15 42.28
CA THR A 106 19.56 14.19 43.27
C THR A 106 21.06 14.38 43.33
N VAL A 107 21.51 15.61 43.19
CA VAL A 107 22.93 16.00 43.23
C VAL A 107 23.09 17.04 44.30
N VAL A 108 24.03 16.81 45.22
CA VAL A 108 24.47 17.83 46.18
C VAL A 108 25.90 18.24 45.82
N THR A 109 26.14 19.52 45.64
CA THR A 109 27.46 20.07 45.31
C THR A 109 28.30 20.27 46.59
N SER A 110 29.60 20.53 46.44
CA SER A 110 30.47 20.87 47.55
C SER A 110 30.11 22.19 48.25
N ALA A 111 29.33 23.06 47.57
CA ALA A 111 28.73 24.27 48.17
C ALA A 111 27.45 23.96 48.98
N LEU A 112 27.04 22.70 49.06
CA LEU A 112 25.80 22.21 49.68
C LEU A 112 24.51 22.62 48.96
N ASP A 113 24.61 23.07 47.70
CA ASP A 113 23.43 23.31 46.85
C ASP A 113 22.87 21.96 46.38
N GLN A 114 21.55 21.81 46.46
CA GLN A 114 20.87 20.60 46.02
C GLN A 114 20.15 20.85 44.69
N HIS A 115 20.45 20.01 43.70
CA HIS A 115 19.79 19.97 42.40
C HIS A 115 19.04 18.67 42.27
N THR A 116 17.81 18.71 41.73
CA THR A 116 16.99 17.53 41.49
C THR A 116 16.42 17.55 40.11
N GLY A 117 16.22 16.38 39.53
CA GLY A 117 15.50 16.22 38.26
C GLY A 117 14.85 14.86 38.17
N GLU A 118 13.82 14.78 37.37
CA GLU A 118 13.07 13.54 37.15
C GLU A 118 12.96 13.27 35.67
N THR A 119 12.99 12.00 35.33
CA THR A 119 12.65 11.46 34.01
C THR A 119 11.81 10.19 34.19
N SER A 120 11.17 9.74 33.14
CA SER A 120 10.38 8.52 33.16
C SER A 120 10.84 7.53 32.12
N LEU A 121 10.71 6.24 32.42
CA LEU A 121 10.92 5.14 31.50
C LEU A 121 9.62 4.40 31.27
N GLN A 122 9.34 4.08 30.01
CA GLN A 122 8.31 3.13 29.62
C GLN A 122 8.97 1.94 28.89
N VAL A 123 8.82 0.74 29.43
CA VAL A 123 9.36 -0.49 28.82
C VAL A 123 8.27 -1.22 28.07
N PHE A 124 8.57 -1.68 26.85
CA PHE A 124 7.64 -2.36 25.97
C PHE A 124 8.17 -3.75 25.58
N LYS A 125 7.26 -4.71 25.47
CA LYS A 125 7.53 -5.95 24.73
C LYS A 125 7.54 -5.64 23.24
N ASN A 126 8.51 -6.16 22.50
CA ASN A 126 8.56 -6.03 21.05
C ASN A 126 7.30 -6.60 20.40
N ILE A 127 6.90 -5.97 19.32
CA ILE A 127 5.86 -6.49 18.42
C ILE A 127 6.45 -7.69 17.69
N THR A 128 5.71 -8.81 17.67
CA THR A 128 6.12 -10.04 17.00
C THR A 128 4.93 -10.83 16.48
N ASN A 129 5.17 -11.70 15.47
CA ASN A 129 4.20 -12.63 14.90
C ASN A 129 2.95 -11.94 14.32
N VAL A 130 3.13 -10.79 13.69
CA VAL A 130 2.03 -10.12 13.00
C VAL A 130 1.67 -10.93 11.76
N ARG A 131 0.39 -11.25 11.60
CA ARG A 131 -0.14 -11.97 10.44
C ARG A 131 -1.55 -11.52 10.12
N LEU A 132 -1.92 -11.59 8.84
CA LEU A 132 -3.27 -11.39 8.36
C LEU A 132 -3.97 -12.72 8.12
N ILE A 133 -5.27 -12.72 8.34
CA ILE A 133 -6.18 -13.83 8.05
C ILE A 133 -7.28 -13.24 7.17
N GLY A 134 -7.32 -13.68 5.92
CA GLY A 134 -8.31 -13.26 4.92
C GLY A 134 -9.50 -14.20 4.82
N PRO A 135 -10.43 -13.90 3.92
CA PRO A 135 -11.55 -14.79 3.61
C PRO A 135 -11.04 -16.10 2.98
N GLU A 136 -11.67 -17.21 3.35
CA GLU A 136 -11.38 -18.54 2.79
C GLU A 136 -12.15 -18.78 1.50
N GLU A 137 -13.29 -18.08 1.30
CA GLU A 137 -14.15 -18.21 0.14
C GLU A 137 -13.75 -17.29 -1.01
N LEU A 138 -14.09 -17.69 -2.23
CA LEU A 138 -13.89 -16.84 -3.40
C LEU A 138 -14.84 -15.64 -3.34
N LEU A 139 -14.29 -14.46 -3.58
CA LEU A 139 -15.04 -13.22 -3.52
C LEU A 139 -15.58 -12.86 -4.92
N ILE A 140 -16.89 -12.62 -5.01
CA ILE A 140 -17.58 -12.21 -6.23
C ILE A 140 -18.05 -10.78 -6.07
N GLU A 141 -17.73 -9.92 -7.05
CA GLU A 141 -18.10 -8.51 -7.07
C GLU A 141 -19.60 -8.30 -6.89
N GLY A 142 -19.96 -7.40 -5.97
CA GLY A 142 -21.34 -7.02 -5.67
C GLY A 142 -22.13 -8.03 -4.84
N GLU A 143 -21.63 -9.28 -4.66
CA GLU A 143 -22.33 -10.35 -3.95
C GLU A 143 -21.68 -10.72 -2.63
N SER A 144 -20.34 -10.76 -2.59
CA SER A 144 -19.58 -11.23 -1.44
C SER A 144 -19.24 -10.10 -0.46
N SER A 145 -18.85 -10.49 0.76
CA SER A 145 -18.24 -9.63 1.76
C SER A 145 -16.88 -10.20 2.16
N ALA A 146 -15.88 -9.34 2.35
CA ALA A 146 -14.56 -9.73 2.79
C ALA A 146 -14.31 -9.28 4.23
N ASN A 147 -13.87 -10.22 5.10
CA ASN A 147 -13.39 -9.91 6.42
C ASN A 147 -11.89 -10.23 6.50
N ILE A 148 -11.09 -9.23 6.79
CA ILE A 148 -9.64 -9.37 7.00
C ILE A 148 -9.36 -9.09 8.46
N SER A 149 -8.79 -10.05 9.18
CA SER A 149 -8.38 -9.88 10.56
C SER A 149 -6.87 -9.98 10.71
N SER A 150 -6.34 -9.28 11.71
CA SER A 150 -4.92 -9.29 12.03
C SER A 150 -4.69 -9.84 13.44
N LYS A 151 -3.56 -10.53 13.64
CA LYS A 151 -3.09 -11.03 14.94
C LYS A 151 -1.61 -10.71 15.08
N GLY A 152 -1.20 -10.42 16.30
CA GLY A 152 0.20 -10.19 16.67
C GLY A 152 0.33 -10.19 18.19
N THR A 153 1.57 -10.20 18.68
CA THR A 153 1.91 -10.20 20.10
C THR A 153 2.80 -9.01 20.46
N GLY A 154 2.99 -8.75 21.75
CA GLY A 154 3.73 -7.59 22.26
C GLY A 154 2.82 -6.53 22.88
N ASN A 155 3.41 -5.38 23.25
CA ASN A 155 2.64 -4.22 23.71
C ASN A 155 2.25 -3.36 22.52
N ILE A 156 1.06 -3.59 21.97
CA ILE A 156 0.56 -2.90 20.78
C ILE A 156 -0.03 -1.56 21.21
N THR A 157 0.50 -0.45 20.68
CA THR A 157 -0.01 0.92 20.94
C THR A 157 -0.77 1.50 19.76
N SER A 158 -0.48 1.03 18.54
CA SER A 158 -1.22 1.44 17.34
C SER A 158 -1.28 0.33 16.31
N VAL A 159 -2.38 0.35 15.53
CA VAL A 159 -2.62 -0.53 14.39
C VAL A 159 -2.98 0.35 13.20
N GLN A 160 -2.29 0.16 12.09
CA GLN A 160 -2.49 0.93 10.86
C GLN A 160 -2.71 -0.01 9.69
N TRP A 161 -3.72 0.28 8.88
CA TRP A 161 -4.02 -0.44 7.66
C TRP A 161 -3.68 0.38 6.43
N MET A 162 -3.17 -0.30 5.41
CA MET A 162 -2.91 0.27 4.09
C MET A 162 -3.45 -0.67 3.01
N LYS A 163 -3.79 -0.10 1.86
CA LYS A 163 -4.10 -0.82 0.62
C LYS A 163 -3.26 -0.23 -0.50
N ASP A 164 -2.52 -1.08 -1.22
CA ASP A 164 -1.65 -0.67 -2.33
C ASP A 164 -0.76 0.52 -1.96
N ASN A 165 -0.11 0.45 -0.77
CA ASN A 165 0.74 1.48 -0.17
C ASN A 165 0.04 2.82 0.17
N SER A 166 -1.29 2.87 0.15
CA SER A 166 -2.07 4.04 0.56
C SER A 166 -2.83 3.76 1.86
N PRO A 167 -2.99 4.75 2.77
CA PRO A 167 -3.76 4.55 3.99
C PRO A 167 -5.19 4.11 3.68
N LEU A 168 -5.62 3.01 4.32
CA LEU A 168 -6.99 2.53 4.21
C LEU A 168 -7.87 3.28 5.21
N SER A 169 -8.91 3.94 4.71
CA SER A 169 -9.84 4.73 5.51
C SER A 169 -11.24 4.10 5.55
N PRO A 170 -11.99 4.31 6.63
CA PRO A 170 -13.39 3.90 6.70
C PRO A 170 -14.24 4.56 5.60
N SER A 171 -15.22 3.83 5.09
CA SER A 171 -16.20 4.30 4.11
C SER A 171 -17.55 3.63 4.36
N ASN A 172 -18.52 3.85 3.47
CA ASN A 172 -19.82 3.17 3.57
C ASN A 172 -19.69 1.64 3.40
N SER A 173 -18.69 1.18 2.65
CA SER A 173 -18.43 -0.25 2.41
C SER A 173 -17.27 -0.81 3.24
N ILE A 174 -16.46 0.03 3.90
CA ILE A 174 -15.27 -0.39 4.66
C ILE A 174 -15.45 0.00 6.13
N ILE A 175 -15.55 -1.01 6.99
CA ILE A 175 -15.77 -0.85 8.43
C ILE A 175 -14.62 -1.49 9.20
N PHE A 176 -14.07 -0.75 10.18
CA PHE A 176 -13.04 -1.25 11.09
C PHE A 176 -13.65 -1.73 12.40
N SER A 177 -13.06 -2.75 13.01
CA SER A 177 -13.36 -3.12 14.40
C SER A 177 -12.91 -2.00 15.35
N SER A 178 -13.49 -1.97 16.56
CA SER A 178 -13.19 -0.95 17.59
C SER A 178 -11.72 -0.93 18.03
N ASP A 179 -11.02 -2.05 17.90
CA ASP A 179 -9.59 -2.20 18.19
C ASP A 179 -8.70 -2.05 16.94
N ASN A 180 -9.29 -1.72 15.79
CA ASN A 180 -8.65 -1.61 14.48
C ASN A 180 -7.93 -2.90 14.01
N ARG A 181 -8.23 -4.07 14.59
CA ARG A 181 -7.58 -5.33 14.22
C ARG A 181 -8.28 -6.07 13.10
N SER A 182 -9.46 -5.63 12.69
CA SER A 182 -10.20 -6.24 11.59
C SER A 182 -10.82 -5.18 10.70
N VAL A 183 -10.88 -5.50 9.42
CA VAL A 183 -11.52 -4.70 8.37
C VAL A 183 -12.57 -5.57 7.69
N SER A 184 -13.80 -5.07 7.59
CA SER A 184 -14.90 -5.66 6.85
C SER A 184 -15.21 -4.81 5.62
N ILE A 185 -15.30 -5.43 4.45
CA ILE A 185 -15.61 -4.79 3.16
C ILE A 185 -16.89 -5.43 2.63
N SER A 186 -17.97 -4.66 2.45
CA SER A 186 -19.27 -5.19 2.03
C SER A 186 -20.14 -4.15 1.33
N PRO A 187 -20.72 -4.47 0.14
CA PRO A 187 -20.30 -5.55 -0.75
C PRO A 187 -18.92 -5.25 -1.37
N VAL A 188 -18.14 -6.30 -1.71
CA VAL A 188 -16.83 -6.09 -2.36
C VAL A 188 -17.01 -5.62 -3.80
N GLN A 189 -16.07 -4.79 -4.28
CA GLN A 189 -15.98 -4.31 -5.65
C GLN A 189 -14.63 -4.73 -6.25
N ARG A 190 -14.50 -4.78 -7.58
CA ARG A 190 -13.22 -5.10 -8.26
C ARG A 190 -12.09 -4.15 -7.85
N SER A 191 -12.40 -2.90 -7.52
CA SER A 191 -11.46 -1.90 -6.99
C SER A 191 -10.91 -2.26 -5.61
N ASP A 192 -11.53 -3.21 -4.89
CA ASP A 192 -11.04 -3.68 -3.60
C ASP A 192 -9.99 -4.79 -3.75
N SER A 193 -9.77 -5.33 -4.95
CA SER A 193 -8.61 -6.18 -5.24
C SER A 193 -7.32 -5.40 -4.98
N GLY A 194 -6.29 -6.08 -4.46
CA GLY A 194 -5.00 -5.47 -4.19
C GLY A 194 -4.32 -6.02 -2.94
N GLU A 195 -3.19 -5.43 -2.59
CA GLU A 195 -2.42 -5.79 -1.40
C GLU A 195 -2.90 -5.01 -0.18
N TYR A 196 -3.35 -5.74 0.84
CA TYR A 196 -3.68 -5.20 2.16
C TYR A 196 -2.52 -5.41 3.10
N GLN A 197 -2.16 -4.36 3.83
CA GLN A 197 -1.07 -4.36 4.80
C GLN A 197 -1.61 -3.92 6.15
N CYS A 198 -1.20 -4.59 7.22
CA CYS A 198 -1.48 -4.19 8.60
C CYS A 198 -0.17 -4.07 9.37
N THR A 199 0.09 -2.88 9.91
CA THR A 199 1.26 -2.58 10.72
C THR A 199 0.86 -2.39 12.18
N TYR A 200 1.49 -3.17 13.06
CA TYR A 200 1.42 -3.00 14.50
C TYR A 200 2.65 -2.23 14.97
N ARG A 201 2.47 -1.26 15.87
CA ARG A 201 3.57 -0.43 16.37
C ARG A 201 3.49 -0.23 17.87
N ASN A 202 4.67 -0.04 18.47
CA ASN A 202 4.87 0.63 19.72
C ASN A 202 6.14 1.52 19.60
N PRO A 203 6.51 2.31 20.64
CA PRO A 203 7.66 3.22 20.57
C PRO A 203 9.01 2.55 20.26
N VAL A 204 9.15 1.24 20.48
CA VAL A 204 10.43 0.52 20.34
C VAL A 204 10.47 -0.48 19.20
N SER A 205 9.32 -0.81 18.61
CA SER A 205 9.26 -1.82 17.55
C SER A 205 8.04 -1.64 16.65
N SER A 206 8.14 -2.19 15.43
CA SER A 206 7.02 -2.32 14.50
C SER A 206 7.16 -3.59 13.67
N GLU A 207 6.04 -4.18 13.28
CA GLU A 207 6.00 -5.31 12.37
C GLU A 207 4.77 -5.20 11.46
N THR A 208 4.92 -5.56 10.19
CA THR A 208 3.89 -5.46 9.15
C THR A 208 3.63 -6.84 8.56
N ALA A 209 2.36 -7.15 8.33
CA ALA A 209 1.92 -8.32 7.57
C ALA A 209 1.13 -7.88 6.34
N THR A 210 1.18 -8.69 5.27
CA THR A 210 0.51 -8.42 4.00
C THR A 210 -0.42 -9.55 3.59
N LEU A 211 -1.44 -9.22 2.81
CA LEU A 211 -2.42 -10.15 2.24
C LEU A 211 -2.90 -9.61 0.90
N ASN A 212 -2.86 -10.44 -0.15
CA ASN A 212 -3.49 -10.09 -1.44
C ASN A 212 -4.95 -10.54 -1.46
N LEU A 213 -5.84 -9.62 -1.84
CA LEU A 213 -7.26 -9.88 -2.03
C LEU A 213 -7.57 -9.84 -3.54
N THR A 214 -8.27 -10.86 -4.02
CA THR A 214 -8.72 -10.94 -5.42
C THR A 214 -10.24 -10.97 -5.44
N ILE A 215 -10.84 -10.06 -6.21
CA ILE A 215 -12.28 -10.00 -6.44
C ILE A 215 -12.56 -10.49 -7.84
N ASN A 216 -13.40 -11.52 -7.93
CA ASN A 216 -13.79 -12.13 -9.19
C ASN A 216 -15.01 -11.41 -9.77
N TYR A 217 -15.03 -11.24 -11.09
CA TYR A 217 -16.13 -10.56 -11.79
C TYR A 217 -16.25 -11.01 -13.24
N GLY A 218 -17.32 -10.56 -13.90
CA GLY A 218 -17.58 -10.81 -15.30
C GLY A 218 -18.05 -12.25 -15.63
N PRO A 219 -18.12 -12.60 -16.93
CA PRO A 219 -17.68 -11.81 -18.08
C PRO A 219 -18.61 -10.62 -18.38
N GLU A 220 -18.02 -9.50 -18.78
CA GLU A 220 -18.69 -8.27 -19.19
C GLU A 220 -18.10 -7.76 -20.50
N ASP A 221 -18.78 -6.82 -21.18
CA ASP A 221 -18.32 -6.14 -22.38
C ASP A 221 -17.80 -7.09 -23.47
N VAL A 222 -18.51 -8.19 -23.66
CA VAL A 222 -18.16 -9.18 -24.71
C VAL A 222 -18.23 -8.49 -26.06
N SER A 223 -17.16 -8.56 -26.83
CA SER A 223 -17.09 -7.93 -28.15
C SER A 223 -16.39 -8.85 -29.15
N ILE A 224 -16.85 -8.79 -30.41
CA ILE A 224 -16.23 -9.47 -31.55
C ILE A 224 -15.61 -8.42 -32.46
N LYS A 225 -14.32 -8.54 -32.73
CA LYS A 225 -13.61 -7.72 -33.71
C LYS A 225 -13.41 -8.55 -34.97
N ALA A 226 -14.09 -8.15 -36.05
CA ALA A 226 -14.04 -8.80 -37.37
C ALA A 226 -14.47 -7.78 -38.44
N GLU A 227 -14.30 -8.13 -39.71
CA GLU A 227 -14.89 -7.45 -40.85
C GLU A 227 -16.34 -7.91 -41.06
N ASP A 228 -17.24 -6.99 -41.39
CA ASP A 228 -18.67 -7.33 -41.67
C ASP A 228 -18.86 -7.98 -43.05
N VAL A 229 -17.99 -7.58 -44.01
CA VAL A 229 -18.06 -8.03 -45.41
C VAL A 229 -16.67 -8.40 -45.89
N VAL A 230 -16.55 -9.62 -46.43
CA VAL A 230 -15.26 -10.12 -46.93
C VAL A 230 -15.45 -10.72 -48.33
N ASP A 231 -14.37 -10.80 -49.09
CA ASP A 231 -14.37 -11.38 -50.43
C ASP A 231 -14.26 -12.93 -50.31
N LEU A 232 -14.77 -13.63 -51.35
CA LEU A 232 -14.63 -15.08 -51.52
C LEU A 232 -13.16 -15.48 -51.60
N GLY A 233 -12.77 -16.59 -50.96
CA GLY A 233 -11.41 -17.16 -51.02
C GLY A 233 -10.37 -16.48 -50.14
N VAL A 234 -10.78 -15.60 -49.24
CA VAL A 234 -9.84 -14.94 -48.30
C VAL A 234 -9.85 -15.58 -46.93
N ARG A 235 -8.75 -15.40 -46.21
CA ARG A 235 -8.70 -15.79 -44.80
C ARG A 235 -9.31 -14.71 -43.91
N VAL A 236 -10.16 -15.15 -42.97
CA VAL A 236 -10.85 -14.26 -42.00
C VAL A 236 -10.60 -14.75 -40.58
N SER A 237 -10.46 -13.79 -39.68
CA SER A 237 -10.29 -14.01 -38.24
C SER A 237 -11.32 -13.18 -37.47
N LEU A 238 -12.18 -13.81 -36.69
CA LEU A 238 -13.07 -13.15 -35.76
C LEU A 238 -12.45 -13.29 -34.36
N SER A 239 -12.13 -12.18 -33.71
CA SER A 239 -11.52 -12.14 -32.36
C SER A 239 -12.54 -11.69 -31.32
N CYS A 240 -12.81 -12.56 -30.35
CA CYS A 240 -13.72 -12.30 -29.24
C CYS A 240 -12.93 -11.88 -27.99
N SER A 241 -13.41 -10.89 -27.26
CA SER A 241 -12.85 -10.46 -25.99
C SER A 241 -13.95 -10.24 -24.97
N ALA A 242 -13.59 -10.39 -23.69
CA ALA A 242 -14.47 -10.12 -22.57
C ALA A 242 -13.65 -9.58 -21.39
N ASN A 243 -14.26 -8.75 -20.57
CA ASN A 243 -13.69 -8.27 -19.32
C ASN A 243 -14.10 -9.24 -18.20
N SER A 244 -13.15 -9.97 -17.61
CA SER A 244 -13.43 -11.06 -16.66
C SER A 244 -12.21 -11.39 -15.79
N GLU A 245 -12.46 -11.62 -14.50
CA GLU A 245 -11.48 -12.16 -13.55
C GLU A 245 -12.11 -13.38 -12.86
N PRO A 246 -11.51 -14.57 -12.93
CA PRO A 246 -10.43 -14.95 -13.87
C PRO A 246 -10.84 -14.81 -15.34
N ALA A 247 -9.86 -14.90 -16.23
CA ALA A 247 -10.09 -14.83 -17.67
C ALA A 247 -11.17 -15.81 -18.11
N ALA A 248 -12.07 -15.34 -18.98
CA ALA A 248 -13.17 -16.15 -19.49
C ALA A 248 -12.67 -17.24 -20.44
N SER A 249 -13.40 -18.35 -20.49
CA SER A 249 -13.34 -19.31 -21.58
C SER A 249 -14.36 -18.95 -22.66
N PHE A 250 -14.09 -19.34 -23.92
CA PHE A 250 -14.92 -18.95 -25.05
C PHE A 250 -15.52 -20.16 -25.74
N SER A 251 -16.67 -19.96 -26.38
CA SER A 251 -17.29 -20.90 -27.29
C SER A 251 -18.00 -20.14 -28.41
N TRP A 252 -18.14 -20.80 -29.60
CA TRP A 252 -18.68 -20.16 -30.76
C TRP A 252 -19.86 -20.96 -31.36
N LYS A 253 -20.85 -20.23 -31.84
CA LYS A 253 -21.95 -20.76 -32.68
C LYS A 253 -21.96 -20.02 -34.01
N ILE A 254 -22.36 -20.73 -35.06
CA ILE A 254 -22.65 -20.18 -36.40
C ILE A 254 -24.09 -20.51 -36.72
N ASN A 255 -24.93 -19.51 -37.00
CA ASN A 255 -26.35 -19.68 -37.33
C ASN A 255 -27.06 -20.62 -36.31
N GLU A 256 -26.87 -20.33 -34.99
CA GLU A 256 -27.40 -21.10 -33.85
C GLU A 256 -26.81 -22.53 -33.69
N THR A 257 -25.87 -22.96 -34.55
CA THR A 257 -25.23 -24.27 -34.46
C THR A 257 -23.92 -24.18 -33.70
N ASP A 258 -23.73 -25.03 -32.71
CA ASP A 258 -22.49 -25.09 -31.92
C ASP A 258 -21.30 -25.51 -32.79
N THR A 259 -20.16 -24.90 -32.54
CA THR A 259 -18.88 -25.26 -33.16
C THR A 259 -17.96 -25.92 -32.14
N ASN A 260 -16.86 -26.54 -32.60
CA ASN A 260 -15.83 -27.10 -31.72
C ASN A 260 -14.73 -26.09 -31.35
N VAL A 261 -14.89 -24.77 -31.69
CA VAL A 261 -13.92 -23.76 -31.44
C VAL A 261 -14.10 -23.26 -30.00
N THR A 262 -13.04 -23.39 -29.18
CA THR A 262 -13.00 -22.98 -27.76
C THR A 262 -11.97 -21.89 -27.47
N THR A 263 -11.36 -21.37 -28.54
CA THR A 263 -10.42 -20.25 -28.45
C THR A 263 -11.13 -18.90 -28.53
N ASP A 264 -10.48 -17.85 -28.09
CA ASP A 264 -10.95 -16.45 -28.26
C ASP A 264 -11.03 -16.00 -29.72
N THR A 265 -10.39 -16.78 -30.63
CA THR A 265 -10.34 -16.45 -32.05
C THR A 265 -10.93 -17.57 -32.87
N PHE A 266 -11.86 -17.20 -33.73
CA PHE A 266 -12.44 -18.08 -34.76
C PHE A 266 -11.79 -17.78 -36.11
N ILE A 267 -11.17 -18.79 -36.74
CA ILE A 267 -10.42 -18.63 -38.00
C ILE A 267 -11.12 -19.38 -39.12
N ILE A 268 -11.31 -18.72 -40.24
CA ILE A 268 -11.73 -19.29 -41.51
C ILE A 268 -10.55 -19.12 -42.47
N ASP A 269 -9.89 -20.21 -42.84
CA ASP A 269 -8.69 -20.18 -43.69
C ASP A 269 -8.98 -19.73 -45.13
N GLU A 270 -10.12 -20.15 -45.66
CA GLU A 270 -10.59 -19.78 -47.01
C GLU A 270 -12.12 -19.62 -46.97
N THR A 271 -12.61 -18.40 -47.25
CA THR A 271 -14.04 -18.09 -47.21
C THR A 271 -14.76 -18.63 -48.43
N ASP A 272 -15.99 -19.20 -48.22
CA ASP A 272 -16.97 -19.46 -49.22
C ASP A 272 -18.34 -18.89 -48.82
N PHE A 273 -19.33 -18.93 -49.68
CA PHE A 273 -20.66 -18.35 -49.42
C PHE A 273 -21.38 -18.98 -48.23
N THR A 274 -21.06 -20.23 -47.88
CA THR A 274 -21.65 -20.90 -46.71
C THR A 274 -21.15 -20.36 -45.40
N HIS A 275 -20.03 -19.61 -45.40
CA HIS A 275 -19.51 -18.91 -44.25
C HIS A 275 -20.22 -17.58 -43.95
N SER A 276 -21.14 -17.14 -44.83
CA SER A 276 -22.03 -16.02 -44.49
C SER A 276 -23.02 -16.42 -43.42
N GLY A 277 -23.16 -15.57 -42.42
CA GLY A 277 -24.08 -15.84 -41.30
C GLY A 277 -23.75 -15.12 -40.02
N ASP A 278 -24.46 -15.51 -38.98
CA ASP A 278 -24.35 -14.94 -37.64
C ASP A 278 -23.37 -15.76 -36.80
N TYR A 279 -22.29 -15.13 -36.37
CA TYR A 279 -21.29 -15.67 -35.45
C TYR A 279 -21.58 -15.20 -34.04
N ILE A 280 -21.79 -16.12 -33.11
CA ILE A 280 -22.06 -15.81 -31.70
C ILE A 280 -20.90 -16.33 -30.88
N CYS A 281 -20.17 -15.40 -30.23
CA CYS A 281 -19.18 -15.73 -29.22
C CYS A 281 -19.82 -15.67 -27.84
N THR A 282 -19.63 -16.71 -27.04
CA THR A 282 -20.05 -16.78 -25.64
C THR A 282 -18.83 -16.89 -24.77
N ALA A 283 -18.65 -15.91 -23.86
CA ALA A 283 -17.66 -15.92 -22.81
C ALA A 283 -18.26 -16.52 -21.53
N TRP A 284 -17.52 -17.35 -20.81
CA TRP A 284 -17.91 -18.02 -19.57
C TRP A 284 -16.85 -17.85 -18.49
N ASN A 285 -17.24 -17.43 -17.29
CA ASN A 285 -16.36 -17.37 -16.12
C ASN A 285 -16.67 -18.53 -15.16
N SER A 286 -15.65 -19.35 -14.89
CA SER A 286 -15.80 -20.58 -14.08
C SER A 286 -15.99 -20.29 -12.58
N VAL A 287 -15.60 -19.13 -12.08
CA VAL A 287 -15.75 -18.71 -10.67
C VAL A 287 -17.10 -18.07 -10.44
N THR A 288 -17.45 -17.05 -11.22
CA THR A 288 -18.73 -16.33 -11.07
C THR A 288 -19.92 -17.17 -11.56
N LYS A 289 -19.68 -18.24 -12.35
CA LYS A 289 -20.69 -19.07 -13.01
C LYS A 289 -21.61 -18.28 -13.96
N ARG A 290 -21.11 -17.15 -14.46
CA ARG A 290 -21.84 -16.26 -15.38
C ARG A 290 -21.33 -16.43 -16.81
N SER A 291 -22.21 -16.14 -17.76
CA SER A 291 -21.87 -16.06 -19.18
C SER A 291 -22.45 -14.81 -19.82
N ALA A 292 -21.78 -14.32 -20.85
CA ALA A 292 -22.27 -13.25 -21.70
C ALA A 292 -21.91 -13.56 -23.15
N SER A 293 -22.69 -13.06 -24.10
CA SER A 293 -22.52 -13.39 -25.52
C SER A 293 -22.61 -12.14 -26.38
N GLN A 294 -21.89 -12.14 -27.49
CA GLN A 294 -21.97 -11.13 -28.52
C GLN A 294 -22.14 -11.81 -29.89
N LYS A 295 -22.94 -11.18 -30.75
CA LYS A 295 -23.23 -11.61 -32.11
C LYS A 295 -22.55 -10.68 -33.11
N HIS A 296 -22.04 -11.26 -34.22
CA HIS A 296 -21.47 -10.58 -35.35
C HIS A 296 -21.98 -11.20 -36.65
N ALA A 297 -22.42 -10.40 -37.60
CA ALA A 297 -22.87 -10.88 -38.91
C ALA A 297 -21.73 -10.75 -39.93
N LEU A 298 -21.36 -11.87 -40.57
CA LEU A 298 -20.34 -11.89 -41.62
C LEU A 298 -21.02 -12.15 -42.96
N LEU A 299 -20.73 -11.33 -43.97
CA LEU A 299 -21.18 -11.52 -45.35
C LEU A 299 -19.98 -11.80 -46.25
N VAL A 300 -20.01 -12.97 -46.92
CA VAL A 300 -19.05 -13.30 -48.00
C VAL A 300 -19.66 -12.89 -49.32
N LYS A 301 -18.98 -12.06 -50.09
CA LYS A 301 -19.39 -11.62 -51.44
C LYS A 301 -18.39 -12.07 -52.50
N GLU A 302 -18.82 -12.16 -53.76
CA GLU A 302 -17.85 -12.25 -54.86
C GLU A 302 -16.88 -11.10 -54.79
N GLY A 303 -15.59 -11.39 -54.86
CA GLY A 303 -14.55 -10.40 -54.99
C GLY A 303 -14.86 -9.59 -56.24
N GLY A 304 -15.15 -8.28 -56.11
CA GLY A 304 -15.32 -7.43 -57.26
C GLY A 304 -14.06 -7.51 -58.10
N GLY A 305 -14.12 -8.28 -59.16
CA GLY A 305 -13.03 -8.40 -60.09
C GLY A 305 -12.70 -7.03 -60.66
N GLY A 306 -11.85 -6.31 -59.97
CA GLY A 306 -11.17 -5.17 -60.53
C GLY A 306 -10.51 -5.69 -61.81
N LEU A 307 -10.85 -5.08 -62.96
CA LEU A 307 -10.22 -5.42 -64.24
C LEU A 307 -8.73 -5.65 -63.99
N THR A 308 -8.23 -6.85 -64.28
CA THR A 308 -6.81 -7.17 -64.14
C THR A 308 -5.99 -6.10 -64.86
N SER A 309 -4.81 -5.79 -64.40
CA SER A 309 -3.93 -4.84 -65.09
C SER A 309 -3.81 -5.17 -66.59
N GLY A 310 -3.91 -6.43 -66.96
CA GLY A 310 -3.97 -6.88 -68.37
C GLY A 310 -5.29 -6.52 -69.07
N ALA A 311 -6.45 -6.60 -68.39
CA ALA A 311 -7.72 -6.18 -68.96
C ALA A 311 -7.79 -4.66 -69.10
N ILE A 312 -7.30 -3.89 -68.14
CA ILE A 312 -7.19 -2.40 -68.24
C ILE A 312 -6.27 -2.03 -69.38
N ALA A 313 -5.10 -2.68 -69.53
CA ALA A 313 -4.17 -2.45 -70.62
C ALA A 313 -4.81 -2.81 -71.97
N GLY A 314 -5.56 -3.92 -72.07
CA GLY A 314 -6.27 -4.30 -73.29
C GLY A 314 -7.36 -3.31 -73.72
N ILE A 315 -8.14 -2.80 -72.75
CA ILE A 315 -9.15 -1.75 -72.99
C ILE A 315 -8.50 -0.46 -73.46
N VAL A 316 -7.43 -0.01 -72.82
CA VAL A 316 -6.70 1.24 -73.18
C VAL A 316 -6.10 1.09 -74.59
N ILE A 317 -5.46 -0.04 -74.91
CA ILE A 317 -4.91 -0.29 -76.25
C ILE A 317 -6.01 -0.31 -77.28
N GLY A 318 -7.13 -1.00 -77.03
CA GLY A 318 -8.29 -1.05 -77.91
C GLY A 318 -8.88 0.31 -78.23
N VAL A 319 -9.03 1.16 -77.22
CA VAL A 319 -9.50 2.56 -77.39
C VAL A 319 -8.52 3.40 -78.22
N LEU A 320 -7.22 3.26 -77.96
CA LEU A 320 -6.20 3.99 -78.72
C LEU A 320 -6.17 3.58 -80.20
N VAL A 321 -6.31 2.29 -80.51
CA VAL A 321 -6.37 1.77 -81.89
C VAL A 321 -7.63 2.26 -82.58
N ALA A 322 -8.78 2.28 -81.90
CA ALA A 322 -10.05 2.75 -82.46
C ALA A 322 -9.96 4.30 -82.80
N VAL A 323 -9.40 5.08 -81.88
CA VAL A 323 -9.18 6.54 -82.06
C VAL A 323 -8.23 6.79 -83.24
N ALA A 324 -7.12 6.07 -83.35
CA ALA A 324 -6.17 6.22 -84.45
C ALA A 324 -6.79 5.80 -85.80
N GLY A 325 -7.65 4.77 -85.80
CA GLY A 325 -8.41 4.35 -86.97
C GLY A 325 -9.38 5.44 -87.46
N ILE A 326 -10.11 6.05 -86.50
CA ILE A 326 -11.05 7.15 -86.82
C ILE A 326 -10.27 8.37 -87.31
N CYS A 327 -9.19 8.76 -86.71
CA CYS A 327 -8.35 9.88 -87.19
C CYS A 327 -7.72 9.58 -88.54
N GLY A 328 -7.29 8.38 -88.81
CA GLY A 328 -6.80 7.96 -90.16
C GLY A 328 -7.89 8.05 -91.25
N LEU A 329 -9.10 7.58 -90.89
CA LEU A 329 -10.24 7.64 -91.83
C LEU A 329 -10.66 9.08 -92.11
N THR A 330 -10.68 9.95 -91.11
CA THR A 330 -11.01 11.40 -91.31
C THR A 330 -9.98 12.11 -92.18
N VAL A 331 -8.68 11.81 -91.96
CA VAL A 331 -7.59 12.37 -92.80
C VAL A 331 -7.69 11.83 -94.24
N TYR A 332 -8.01 10.57 -94.46
CA TYR A 332 -8.21 9.97 -95.77
C TYR A 332 -9.40 10.63 -96.52
N LEU A 333 -10.55 10.76 -95.83
CA LEU A 333 -11.76 11.38 -96.45
C LEU A 333 -11.60 12.88 -96.74
N THR A 334 -10.80 13.61 -96.00
CA THR A 334 -10.50 15.02 -96.24
C THR A 334 -9.52 15.25 -97.43
N LYS A 335 -8.60 14.25 -97.59
CA LYS A 335 -7.71 14.27 -98.78
C LYS A 335 -8.44 13.98 -100.09
N THR A 336 -9.37 12.99 -100.06
CA THR A 336 -10.15 12.63 -101.24
C THR A 336 -11.18 13.68 -101.68
N LYS A 337 -11.58 14.63 -100.81
CA LYS A 337 -12.47 15.78 -101.19
C LYS A 337 -11.71 16.96 -101.77
N LYS A 338 -10.38 16.91 -101.85
CA LYS A 338 -9.53 18.03 -102.42
C LYS A 338 -8.91 17.70 -103.79
N MET A 339 -9.28 16.58 -104.45
CA MET A 339 -8.95 16.28 -105.82
C MET A 339 -10.15 16.54 -106.75
#